data_ab5769acacc5c8e635b9bb990f7cab8d
#
_entry.id   ab5769acacc5c8e635b9bb990f7cab8d
#
_cell.length_a   1.000
_cell.length_b   1.000
_cell.length_c   1.000
_cell.angle_alpha   90.00
_cell.angle_beta   90.00
_cell.angle_gamma   90.00
#
_symmetry.space_group_name_H-M   'P 1'
#
loop_
_entity.id
_entity.type
_entity.pdbx_description
1 polymer ?
#
loop_
_entity_poly.entity_id
_entity_poly.type
_entity_poly.pdbx_seq_one_letter_code
_entity_poly.pdbx_strand_id
1 'polypeptide(L)'
;MKKGLILIISLFIYISECTITIIGPNDLSSQFDNKKIEMTYNKIGRSSYNFYTRGELYLEEEKTNWEACLSLKGLKTELNLYQENSKILIVKRGGCSFVQKARNVQRAGYSMVIIVNDMETEIKDVMMSDDGSGSDIYIPIVMISKNDGEKLINYLEKNNSDKSKVILEIDFAKRSEDIKAIDVKFFFSSSELRAYELFKSLTQYISQFGNQINFEPIYVVHRSPYYNEENPLRTLNCVSRGKYCYFPKETTIIKDGQAIIMEDLRQKCIYEASKKNDNLMNYYTYMKYFHSQCLVKDRTPQFNENCAKKVLHSMAYTVNIDSCISKSFNVMNLLNNLYIDNENTILSHEYEEILKYKLTTFPSVIINNRILDGTIKESKIIKEICLEVREKPEFCTYLIKNESKTRKKALIYFLIALLVLINIFIFFICRKYILQRINERIEQGGLDLDSRIKNVIGNYLSLNSINNDYVRMKNNPTSSKDLNNQTGKVVDIAVEMT
;
A
#
# COMPACT_ATOMS: atom_id res chain seq x y z
N MET A 1 -66.35 25.75 15.03
CA MET A 1 -65.07 26.36 14.76
C MET A 1 -64.01 25.30 15.02
N LYS A 2 -63.53 24.57 13.98
CA LYS A 2 -62.48 23.56 14.06
C LYS A 2 -61.23 24.21 13.48
N LYS A 3 -60.26 24.49 14.33
CA LYS A 3 -58.93 24.95 13.91
C LYS A 3 -58.17 23.72 13.37
N GLY A 4 -57.97 23.65 12.08
CA GLY A 4 -57.06 22.68 11.46
C GLY A 4 -55.62 23.04 11.72
N LEU A 5 -54.93 22.18 12.44
CA LEU A 5 -53.47 22.24 12.65
C LEU A 5 -52.81 21.71 11.37
N ILE A 6 -52.28 22.60 10.54
CA ILE A 6 -51.48 22.23 9.38
C ILE A 6 -50.07 21.89 9.93
N LEU A 7 -49.79 20.60 10.01
CA LEU A 7 -48.46 20.08 10.32
C LEU A 7 -47.63 20.24 9.07
N ILE A 8 -46.77 21.26 9.02
CA ILE A 8 -45.73 21.40 7.99
C ILE A 8 -44.67 20.39 8.34
N ILE A 9 -44.75 19.20 7.74
CA ILE A 9 -43.62 18.25 7.71
C ILE A 9 -42.59 18.82 6.74
N SER A 10 -41.60 19.54 7.24
CA SER A 10 -40.42 19.87 6.47
C SER A 10 -39.65 18.56 6.21
N LEU A 11 -39.90 18.00 5.05
CA LEU A 11 -39.05 16.94 4.51
C LEU A 11 -37.67 17.55 4.27
N PHE A 12 -36.77 17.36 5.22
CA PHE A 12 -35.32 17.52 4.95
C PHE A 12 -34.94 16.41 3.98
N ILE A 13 -35.04 16.71 2.69
CA ILE A 13 -34.38 15.92 1.66
C ILE A 13 -32.89 16.16 1.90
N TYR A 14 -32.24 15.24 2.61
CA TYR A 14 -30.78 15.15 2.65
C TYR A 14 -30.33 14.81 1.23
N ILE A 15 -30.06 15.82 0.42
CA ILE A 15 -29.31 15.66 -0.81
C ILE A 15 -27.90 15.29 -0.34
N SER A 16 -27.53 14.03 -0.51
CA SER A 16 -26.19 13.54 -0.27
C SER A 16 -25.26 14.20 -1.29
N GLU A 17 -24.63 15.28 -0.90
CA GLU A 17 -23.67 16.00 -1.72
C GLU A 17 -22.35 15.25 -1.74
N CYS A 18 -21.75 15.12 -2.92
CA CYS A 18 -20.40 14.60 -3.06
C CYS A 18 -19.43 15.59 -2.43
N THR A 19 -18.62 15.15 -1.48
CA THR A 19 -17.75 16.04 -0.70
C THR A 19 -16.35 15.50 -0.54
N ILE A 20 -15.39 16.41 -0.41
CA ILE A 20 -14.03 16.12 0.04
C ILE A 20 -13.95 16.52 1.52
N THR A 21 -13.53 15.59 2.37
CA THR A 21 -13.30 15.85 3.78
C THR A 21 -11.80 15.94 4.06
N ILE A 22 -11.36 16.98 4.74
CA ILE A 22 -9.95 17.15 5.13
C ILE A 22 -9.71 16.43 6.45
N ILE A 23 -9.00 15.31 6.39
CA ILE A 23 -8.69 14.46 7.55
C ILE A 23 -7.52 15.03 8.36
N GLY A 24 -6.61 15.70 7.73
CA GLY A 24 -5.48 16.36 8.36
C GLY A 24 -4.65 17.16 7.37
N PRO A 25 -3.86 18.07 7.87
CA PRO A 25 -3.67 18.47 9.28
C PRO A 25 -4.80 19.36 9.82
N ASN A 26 -4.88 19.48 11.17
CA ASN A 26 -6.00 20.17 11.83
C ASN A 26 -6.04 21.68 11.56
N ASP A 27 -4.92 22.34 11.46
CA ASP A 27 -4.78 23.76 11.15
C ASP A 27 -5.29 24.11 9.74
N LEU A 28 -5.13 23.18 8.79
CA LEU A 28 -5.74 23.29 7.47
C LEU A 28 -7.24 23.02 7.53
N SER A 29 -7.64 21.90 8.16
CA SER A 29 -9.04 21.47 8.18
C SER A 29 -9.96 22.47 8.87
N SER A 30 -9.46 23.26 9.82
CA SER A 30 -10.21 24.33 10.53
C SER A 30 -10.53 25.55 9.64
N GLN A 31 -9.91 25.67 8.46
CA GLN A 31 -10.16 26.76 7.50
C GLN A 31 -11.38 26.47 6.60
N PHE A 32 -12.01 25.32 6.74
CA PHE A 32 -13.14 24.87 5.93
C PHE A 32 -14.35 24.54 6.80
N ASP A 33 -15.52 24.91 6.34
CA ASP A 33 -16.77 24.64 7.03
C ASP A 33 -17.00 23.13 7.21
N ASN A 34 -17.20 22.71 8.46
CA ASN A 34 -17.33 21.31 8.82
C ASN A 34 -16.19 20.40 8.29
N LYS A 35 -15.01 20.97 7.98
CA LYS A 35 -13.86 20.28 7.36
C LYS A 35 -14.17 19.72 5.97
N LYS A 36 -15.18 20.24 5.28
CA LYS A 36 -15.65 19.74 3.99
C LYS A 36 -15.46 20.77 2.87
N ILE A 37 -15.22 20.24 1.67
CA ILE A 37 -15.12 20.99 0.43
C ILE A 37 -16.17 20.43 -0.51
N GLU A 38 -16.99 21.27 -1.09
CA GLU A 38 -17.92 20.89 -2.16
C GLU A 38 -17.14 20.60 -3.45
N MET A 39 -17.57 19.59 -4.17
CA MET A 39 -16.95 19.23 -5.44
C MET A 39 -18.00 18.87 -6.49
N THR A 40 -17.62 19.07 -7.75
CA THR A 40 -18.35 18.53 -8.90
C THR A 40 -17.48 17.52 -9.65
N TYR A 41 -18.11 16.60 -10.33
CA TYR A 41 -17.45 15.69 -11.23
C TYR A 41 -18.36 15.33 -12.41
N ASN A 42 -17.74 15.03 -13.55
CA ASN A 42 -18.41 14.46 -14.70
C ASN A 42 -17.67 13.21 -15.14
N LYS A 43 -18.42 12.28 -15.71
CA LYS A 43 -17.84 11.05 -16.21
C LYS A 43 -17.00 11.33 -17.45
N ILE A 44 -15.67 11.39 -17.26
CA ILE A 44 -14.68 11.47 -18.33
C ILE A 44 -13.97 10.14 -18.42
N GLY A 45 -13.88 9.59 -19.64
CA GLY A 45 -13.23 8.32 -19.87
C GLY A 45 -13.91 7.12 -19.18
N ARG A 46 -13.09 6.24 -18.62
CA ARG A 46 -13.51 5.00 -17.95
C ARG A 46 -13.40 5.06 -16.42
N SER A 47 -13.17 6.24 -15.88
CA SER A 47 -13.03 6.42 -14.43
C SER A 47 -14.33 6.04 -13.71
N SER A 48 -14.18 5.47 -12.51
CA SER A 48 -15.29 5.12 -11.64
C SER A 48 -15.44 6.15 -10.54
N TYR A 49 -16.68 6.58 -10.31
CA TYR A 49 -17.04 7.56 -9.29
C TYR A 49 -17.96 6.99 -8.20
N ASN A 50 -18.12 5.68 -8.15
CA ASN A 50 -18.98 5.01 -7.18
C ASN A 50 -18.18 4.46 -6.01
N PHE A 51 -17.24 5.23 -5.48
CA PHE A 51 -16.37 4.76 -4.41
C PHE A 51 -15.92 5.88 -3.50
N TYR A 52 -15.39 5.47 -2.38
CA TYR A 52 -14.71 6.27 -1.40
C TYR A 52 -13.20 6.11 -1.57
N THR A 53 -12.46 7.20 -1.55
CA THR A 53 -10.99 7.15 -1.58
C THR A 53 -10.39 8.04 -0.52
N ARG A 54 -9.27 7.59 0.05
CA ARG A 54 -8.44 8.39 0.95
C ARG A 54 -7.05 8.51 0.35
N GLY A 55 -6.56 9.74 0.26
CA GLY A 55 -5.29 9.99 -0.39
C GLY A 55 -4.52 11.17 0.18
N GLU A 56 -3.24 11.18 -0.11
CA GLU A 56 -2.33 12.28 0.18
C GLU A 56 -2.34 13.27 -0.98
N LEU A 57 -2.53 14.55 -0.67
CA LEU A 57 -2.59 15.63 -1.67
C LEU A 57 -1.20 16.17 -1.99
N TYR A 58 -0.92 16.31 -3.27
CA TYR A 58 0.33 16.82 -3.81
C TYR A 58 0.07 18.04 -4.69
N LEU A 59 1.05 18.92 -4.77
CA LEU A 59 1.12 20.06 -5.71
C LEU A 59 2.38 19.89 -6.55
N GLU A 60 2.31 20.21 -7.85
CA GLU A 60 3.48 20.20 -8.73
C GLU A 60 4.52 21.25 -8.27
N GLU A 61 5.78 20.87 -8.25
CA GLU A 61 6.88 21.74 -7.83
C GLU A 61 7.07 22.93 -8.77
N GLU A 62 6.90 22.70 -10.09
CA GLU A 62 7.05 23.75 -11.11
C GLU A 62 5.75 24.56 -11.23
N LYS A 63 5.76 25.79 -10.72
CA LYS A 63 4.62 26.74 -10.78
C LYS A 63 4.10 26.97 -12.20
N THR A 64 4.98 26.95 -13.20
CA THR A 64 4.66 27.11 -14.61
C THR A 64 3.82 25.97 -15.18
N ASN A 65 3.76 24.83 -14.51
CA ASN A 65 2.98 23.66 -14.92
C ASN A 65 1.89 23.27 -13.91
N TRP A 66 1.43 24.18 -13.06
CA TRP A 66 0.32 23.92 -12.13
C TRP A 66 -1.01 23.57 -12.83
N GLU A 67 -1.11 23.87 -14.12
CA GLU A 67 -2.24 23.45 -14.95
C GLU A 67 -2.10 22.00 -15.46
N ALA A 68 -0.96 21.36 -15.25
CA ALA A 68 -0.63 20.00 -15.72
C ALA A 68 -0.84 19.82 -17.24
N CYS A 69 -0.57 20.85 -18.02
CA CYS A 69 -0.67 20.81 -19.48
C CYS A 69 0.56 20.19 -20.14
N LEU A 70 1.70 20.25 -19.48
CA LEU A 70 2.95 19.61 -19.89
C LEU A 70 3.16 18.30 -19.13
N SER A 71 4.17 17.52 -19.54
CA SER A 71 4.58 16.32 -18.82
C SER A 71 5.00 16.67 -17.40
N LEU A 72 4.47 15.92 -16.43
CA LEU A 72 4.79 16.05 -15.02
C LEU A 72 5.99 15.17 -14.66
N LYS A 73 6.76 15.55 -13.65
CA LYS A 73 7.73 14.67 -13.05
C LYS A 73 6.99 13.45 -12.46
N GLY A 74 7.27 12.26 -12.99
CA GLY A 74 6.71 11.03 -12.45
C GLY A 74 7.03 10.88 -10.97
N LEU A 75 6.07 10.36 -10.22
CA LEU A 75 6.31 9.99 -8.84
C LEU A 75 7.50 9.02 -8.81
N LYS A 76 8.57 9.36 -8.09
CA LYS A 76 9.62 8.40 -7.80
C LYS A 76 8.96 7.22 -7.10
N THR A 77 8.87 6.12 -7.81
CA THR A 77 8.43 4.84 -7.26
C THR A 77 9.55 4.34 -6.37
N GLU A 78 9.65 4.90 -5.17
CA GLU A 78 10.25 4.12 -4.11
C GLU A 78 9.38 2.88 -3.96
N LEU A 79 9.98 1.71 -4.10
CA LEU A 79 9.34 0.41 -3.88
C LEU A 79 8.96 0.26 -2.40
N ASN A 80 8.27 1.22 -1.85
CA ASN A 80 7.68 1.13 -0.53
C ASN A 80 6.39 0.33 -0.65
N LEU A 81 6.53 -1.00 -0.50
CA LEU A 81 5.45 -1.99 -0.42
C LEU A 81 4.36 -1.67 0.63
N TYR A 82 4.44 -0.52 1.30
CA TYR A 82 3.59 -0.10 2.42
C TYR A 82 2.91 1.25 2.23
N GLN A 83 2.86 1.80 1.02
CA GLN A 83 2.20 3.09 0.81
C GLN A 83 0.67 2.91 0.86
N GLU A 84 0.08 3.21 2.01
CA GLU A 84 -1.33 2.97 2.33
C GLU A 84 -2.30 3.99 1.72
N ASN A 85 -1.84 5.14 1.28
CA ASN A 85 -2.69 6.22 0.77
C ASN A 85 -2.52 6.40 -0.73
N SER A 86 -3.63 6.57 -1.43
CA SER A 86 -3.64 7.02 -2.83
C SER A 86 -2.96 8.38 -2.94
N LYS A 87 -2.28 8.64 -4.06
CA LYS A 87 -1.65 9.95 -4.32
C LYS A 87 -2.56 10.77 -5.22
N ILE A 88 -2.92 11.95 -4.77
CA ILE A 88 -3.84 12.87 -5.42
C ILE A 88 -3.09 14.13 -5.83
N LEU A 89 -3.20 14.56 -7.08
CA LEU A 89 -2.60 15.83 -7.53
C LEU A 89 -3.66 16.91 -7.63
N ILE A 90 -3.37 18.08 -7.05
CA ILE A 90 -4.16 19.30 -7.27
C ILE A 90 -3.55 20.11 -8.41
N VAL A 91 -4.40 20.55 -9.35
CA VAL A 91 -4.00 21.31 -10.53
C VAL A 91 -4.96 22.48 -10.77
N LYS A 92 -4.53 23.51 -11.48
CA LYS A 92 -5.39 24.64 -11.86
C LYS A 92 -6.12 24.38 -13.17
N ARG A 93 -7.32 24.93 -13.31
CA ARG A 93 -8.03 25.03 -14.58
C ARG A 93 -7.28 25.99 -15.51
N GLY A 94 -7.45 25.83 -16.84
CA GLY A 94 -6.81 26.65 -17.86
C GLY A 94 -5.78 25.89 -18.70
N GLY A 95 -5.29 26.50 -19.74
CA GLY A 95 -4.20 26.06 -20.61
C GLY A 95 -4.50 24.88 -21.54
N CYS A 96 -5.17 23.84 -21.08
CA CYS A 96 -5.50 22.64 -21.87
C CYS A 96 -6.78 21.95 -21.38
N SER A 97 -7.25 20.93 -22.13
CA SER A 97 -8.48 20.19 -21.81
C SER A 97 -8.37 19.43 -20.49
N PHE A 98 -9.51 19.13 -19.87
CA PHE A 98 -9.59 18.30 -18.66
C PHE A 98 -9.00 16.90 -18.88
N VAL A 99 -9.22 16.34 -20.07
CA VAL A 99 -8.67 15.05 -20.48
C VAL A 99 -7.15 15.10 -20.55
N GLN A 100 -6.58 16.17 -21.14
CA GLN A 100 -5.12 16.33 -21.22
C GLN A 100 -4.48 16.44 -19.83
N LYS A 101 -5.07 17.22 -18.92
CA LYS A 101 -4.62 17.33 -17.53
C LYS A 101 -4.64 15.94 -16.86
N ALA A 102 -5.77 15.25 -16.93
CA ALA A 102 -5.93 13.93 -16.33
C ALA A 102 -4.95 12.91 -16.92
N ARG A 103 -4.71 12.94 -18.24
CA ARG A 103 -3.75 12.06 -18.92
C ARG A 103 -2.33 12.28 -18.41
N ASN A 104 -1.90 13.52 -18.24
CA ASN A 104 -0.58 13.85 -17.72
C ASN A 104 -0.43 13.42 -16.26
N VAL A 105 -1.45 13.68 -15.43
CA VAL A 105 -1.50 13.27 -14.03
C VAL A 105 -1.46 11.74 -13.88
N GLN A 106 -2.24 11.02 -14.69
CA GLN A 106 -2.27 9.56 -14.73
C GLN A 106 -0.91 8.96 -15.15
N ARG A 107 -0.27 9.55 -16.18
CA ARG A 107 1.06 9.11 -16.63
C ARG A 107 2.15 9.35 -15.59
N ALA A 108 2.01 10.38 -14.78
CA ALA A 108 2.90 10.66 -13.66
C ALA A 108 2.70 9.72 -12.45
N GLY A 109 1.69 8.83 -12.49
CA GLY A 109 1.46 7.81 -11.47
C GLY A 109 0.51 8.22 -10.34
N TYR A 110 -0.19 9.35 -10.47
CA TYR A 110 -1.22 9.73 -9.52
C TYR A 110 -2.51 8.95 -9.75
N SER A 111 -3.24 8.69 -8.67
CA SER A 111 -4.48 7.92 -8.69
C SER A 111 -5.74 8.77 -8.88
N MET A 112 -5.62 10.09 -8.78
CA MET A 112 -6.73 11.03 -8.90
C MET A 112 -6.22 12.45 -9.17
N VAL A 113 -7.03 13.28 -9.83
CA VAL A 113 -6.78 14.70 -10.02
C VAL A 113 -7.89 15.55 -9.44
N ILE A 114 -7.54 16.60 -8.70
CA ILE A 114 -8.42 17.67 -8.24
C ILE A 114 -8.11 18.93 -9.05
N ILE A 115 -9.09 19.45 -9.76
CA ILE A 115 -8.96 20.67 -10.57
C ILE A 115 -9.54 21.84 -9.79
N VAL A 116 -8.79 22.88 -9.63
CA VAL A 116 -9.24 24.13 -9.01
C VAL A 116 -9.87 25.01 -10.09
N ASN A 117 -11.13 25.40 -9.90
CA ASN A 117 -11.81 26.30 -10.82
C ASN A 117 -11.10 27.66 -10.90
N ASP A 118 -11.14 28.31 -12.06
CA ASP A 118 -10.58 29.65 -12.30
C ASP A 118 -11.62 30.77 -12.12
N MET A 119 -12.91 30.40 -12.08
CA MET A 119 -14.04 31.33 -11.94
C MET A 119 -14.66 31.25 -10.55
N GLU A 120 -15.24 32.36 -10.10
CA GLU A 120 -16.02 32.43 -8.87
C GLU A 120 -17.48 32.05 -9.14
N THR A 121 -17.72 30.84 -9.60
CA THR A 121 -19.04 30.30 -9.86
C THR A 121 -19.34 29.18 -8.86
N GLU A 122 -20.62 28.95 -8.59
CA GLU A 122 -21.06 27.80 -7.81
C GLU A 122 -20.54 26.52 -8.44
N ILE A 123 -19.79 25.72 -7.67
CA ILE A 123 -19.08 24.56 -8.21
C ILE A 123 -20.03 23.50 -8.80
N LYS A 124 -21.24 23.39 -8.26
CA LYS A 124 -22.30 22.49 -8.75
C LYS A 124 -22.79 22.80 -10.16
N ASP A 125 -22.62 24.05 -10.61
CA ASP A 125 -23.07 24.51 -11.93
C ASP A 125 -21.96 24.34 -13.00
N VAL A 126 -20.77 23.93 -12.60
CA VAL A 126 -19.65 23.76 -13.50
C VAL A 126 -19.64 22.36 -14.11
N MET A 127 -19.70 22.29 -15.42
CA MET A 127 -19.65 21.04 -16.18
C MET A 127 -18.27 20.83 -16.80
N MET A 128 -17.64 19.69 -16.48
CA MET A 128 -16.41 19.27 -17.15
C MET A 128 -16.78 18.36 -18.33
N SER A 129 -16.30 18.66 -19.52
CA SER A 129 -16.59 17.88 -20.73
C SER A 129 -15.39 17.01 -21.13
N ASP A 130 -15.68 15.81 -21.64
CA ASP A 130 -14.71 15.03 -22.41
C ASP A 130 -14.51 15.69 -23.78
N ASP A 131 -13.26 15.84 -24.20
CA ASP A 131 -12.92 16.35 -25.54
C ASP A 131 -13.02 15.27 -26.64
N GLY A 132 -13.54 14.10 -26.31
CA GLY A 132 -13.67 12.95 -27.18
C GLY A 132 -12.44 12.03 -27.18
N SER A 133 -11.35 12.41 -26.50
CA SER A 133 -10.13 11.60 -26.43
C SER A 133 -9.91 10.92 -25.09
N GLY A 134 -10.89 10.97 -24.16
CA GLY A 134 -10.75 10.50 -22.78
C GLY A 134 -10.82 8.98 -22.58
N SER A 135 -10.94 8.17 -23.63
CA SER A 135 -11.14 6.71 -23.50
C SER A 135 -10.03 5.96 -22.76
N ASP A 136 -8.84 6.54 -22.65
CA ASP A 136 -7.67 6.02 -21.93
C ASP A 136 -7.57 6.50 -20.48
N ILE A 137 -8.47 7.39 -20.03
CA ILE A 137 -8.48 7.91 -18.67
C ILE A 137 -9.25 6.95 -17.76
N TYR A 138 -8.59 6.52 -16.68
CA TYR A 138 -9.16 5.63 -15.66
C TYR A 138 -9.04 6.19 -14.23
N ILE A 139 -8.40 7.35 -14.03
CA ILE A 139 -8.37 8.03 -12.75
C ILE A 139 -9.56 9.00 -12.63
N PRO A 140 -10.16 9.19 -11.43
CA PRO A 140 -11.21 10.18 -11.21
C PRO A 140 -10.70 11.61 -11.39
N ILE A 141 -11.60 12.45 -11.91
CA ILE A 141 -11.39 13.89 -12.11
C ILE A 141 -12.49 14.62 -11.35
N VAL A 142 -12.13 15.45 -10.41
CA VAL A 142 -13.06 16.32 -9.69
C VAL A 142 -12.65 17.77 -9.81
N MET A 143 -13.62 18.68 -9.65
CA MET A 143 -13.37 20.10 -9.59
C MET A 143 -13.90 20.67 -8.28
N ILE A 144 -13.15 21.58 -7.70
CA ILE A 144 -13.48 22.32 -6.49
C ILE A 144 -13.53 23.83 -6.78
N SER A 145 -14.12 24.59 -5.88
CA SER A 145 -14.19 26.04 -6.01
C SER A 145 -12.79 26.69 -6.06
N LYS A 146 -12.71 27.86 -6.67
CA LYS A 146 -11.48 28.66 -6.70
C LYS A 146 -10.97 28.94 -5.29
N ASN A 147 -11.86 29.43 -4.42
CA ASN A 147 -11.52 29.81 -3.05
C ASN A 147 -10.96 28.63 -2.24
N ASP A 148 -11.62 27.47 -2.28
CA ASP A 148 -11.15 26.29 -1.54
C ASP A 148 -9.86 25.73 -2.13
N GLY A 149 -9.74 25.75 -3.45
CA GLY A 149 -8.51 25.34 -4.13
C GLY A 149 -7.32 26.22 -3.79
N GLU A 150 -7.51 27.54 -3.73
CA GLU A 150 -6.45 28.48 -3.34
C GLU A 150 -6.01 28.27 -1.89
N LYS A 151 -6.93 28.00 -0.95
CA LYS A 151 -6.57 27.64 0.43
C LYS A 151 -5.68 26.40 0.48
N LEU A 152 -6.04 25.35 -0.27
CA LEU A 152 -5.25 24.12 -0.35
C LEU A 152 -3.87 24.34 -0.97
N ILE A 153 -3.81 25.06 -2.10
CA ILE A 153 -2.55 25.36 -2.81
C ILE A 153 -1.64 26.19 -1.93
N ASN A 154 -2.16 27.26 -1.32
CA ASN A 154 -1.39 28.13 -0.45
C ASN A 154 -0.83 27.37 0.77
N TYR A 155 -1.61 26.43 1.31
CA TYR A 155 -1.14 25.59 2.41
C TYR A 155 -0.01 24.67 1.98
N LEU A 156 -0.16 23.99 0.83
CA LEU A 156 0.87 23.10 0.29
C LEU A 156 2.14 23.85 -0.07
N GLU A 157 2.01 25.05 -0.63
CA GLU A 157 3.15 25.88 -1.01
C GLU A 157 3.96 26.34 0.20
N LYS A 158 3.28 26.77 1.28
CA LYS A 158 3.93 27.22 2.52
C LYS A 158 4.60 26.09 3.28
N ASN A 159 4.07 24.86 3.20
CA ASN A 159 4.50 23.73 4.00
C ASN A 159 5.24 22.66 3.17
N ASN A 160 5.76 23.02 1.99
CA ASN A 160 6.44 22.10 1.07
C ASN A 160 7.72 21.45 1.66
N SER A 161 8.30 22.06 2.71
CA SER A 161 9.46 21.55 3.45
C SER A 161 9.10 20.80 4.73
N ASP A 162 7.85 20.90 5.17
CA ASP A 162 7.44 20.35 6.47
C ASP A 162 6.65 19.04 6.29
N LYS A 163 6.86 18.11 7.20
CA LYS A 163 6.35 16.73 7.17
C LYS A 163 4.83 16.59 7.36
N SER A 164 4.08 17.68 7.34
CA SER A 164 2.62 17.65 7.53
C SER A 164 1.90 17.32 6.22
N LYS A 165 1.67 16.03 6.00
CA LYS A 165 0.96 15.54 4.83
C LYS A 165 -0.52 15.93 4.87
N VAL A 166 -1.02 16.51 3.80
CA VAL A 166 -2.44 16.81 3.65
C VAL A 166 -3.17 15.53 3.22
N ILE A 167 -4.03 15.01 4.08
CA ILE A 167 -4.82 13.80 3.84
C ILE A 167 -6.27 14.18 3.58
N LEU A 168 -6.75 13.80 2.41
CA LEU A 168 -8.12 13.99 1.98
C LEU A 168 -8.88 12.68 1.97
N GLU A 169 -10.17 12.77 2.25
CA GLU A 169 -11.14 11.71 2.12
C GLU A 169 -12.22 12.18 1.14
N ILE A 170 -12.34 11.49 0.02
CA ILE A 170 -13.26 11.85 -1.06
C ILE A 170 -14.36 10.80 -1.12
N ASP A 171 -15.59 11.26 -0.93
CA ASP A 171 -16.79 10.44 -1.04
C ASP A 171 -17.55 10.83 -2.31
N PHE A 172 -17.48 9.95 -3.31
CA PHE A 172 -18.27 10.10 -4.56
C PHE A 172 -19.67 9.55 -4.42
N ALA A 173 -19.97 8.94 -3.30
CA ALA A 173 -21.23 8.30 -3.12
C ALA A 173 -22.33 9.38 -3.04
N LYS A 174 -23.06 9.58 -4.15
CA LYS A 174 -24.51 9.47 -3.99
C LYS A 174 -24.69 8.08 -3.38
N ARG A 175 -24.74 7.98 -2.08
CA ARG A 175 -25.35 6.82 -1.45
C ARG A 175 -26.81 6.86 -1.92
N SER A 176 -27.03 6.36 -3.13
CA SER A 176 -28.39 6.03 -3.51
C SER A 176 -28.78 4.97 -2.49
N GLU A 177 -29.83 5.21 -1.76
CA GLU A 177 -30.46 4.23 -0.86
C GLU A 177 -30.73 2.90 -1.58
N ASP A 178 -30.52 2.85 -2.88
CA ASP A 178 -30.73 1.76 -3.83
C ASP A 178 -29.51 0.86 -4.09
N ILE A 179 -28.29 1.15 -3.61
CA ILE A 179 -27.17 0.20 -3.75
C ILE A 179 -27.36 -0.90 -2.71
N LYS A 180 -28.08 -1.95 -3.12
CA LYS A 180 -28.41 -3.09 -2.26
C LYS A 180 -27.20 -3.96 -1.94
N ALA A 181 -26.16 -3.98 -2.79
CA ALA A 181 -24.99 -4.83 -2.60
C ALA A 181 -23.72 -4.22 -3.23
N ILE A 182 -22.57 -4.54 -2.63
CA ILE A 182 -21.24 -4.17 -3.11
C ILE A 182 -20.80 -5.19 -4.15
N ASP A 183 -20.40 -4.74 -5.33
CA ASP A 183 -19.84 -5.60 -6.36
C ASP A 183 -18.40 -5.95 -6.04
N VAL A 184 -18.11 -7.24 -5.87
CA VAL A 184 -16.78 -7.79 -5.64
C VAL A 184 -16.45 -8.78 -6.74
N LYS A 185 -15.57 -8.39 -7.66
CA LYS A 185 -15.10 -9.25 -8.75
C LYS A 185 -13.70 -9.75 -8.43
N PHE A 186 -13.51 -11.06 -8.51
CA PHE A 186 -12.25 -11.72 -8.25
C PHE A 186 -11.71 -12.38 -9.52
N PHE A 187 -10.61 -11.84 -10.05
CA PHE A 187 -10.00 -12.29 -11.31
C PHE A 187 -8.85 -13.25 -11.03
N PHE A 188 -8.95 -14.47 -11.50
CA PHE A 188 -7.95 -15.51 -11.27
C PHE A 188 -8.09 -16.66 -12.28
N SER A 189 -7.20 -17.64 -12.22
CA SER A 189 -7.27 -18.90 -13.00
C SER A 189 -7.40 -20.08 -12.06
N SER A 190 -8.11 -21.11 -12.46
CA SER A 190 -8.26 -22.35 -11.73
C SER A 190 -6.95 -23.12 -11.50
N SER A 191 -5.87 -22.76 -12.16
CA SER A 191 -4.53 -23.32 -11.95
C SER A 191 -3.69 -22.57 -10.91
N GLU A 192 -4.15 -21.43 -10.38
CA GLU A 192 -3.34 -20.55 -9.56
C GLU A 192 -3.49 -20.82 -8.06
N LEU A 193 -2.49 -21.49 -7.46
CA LEU A 193 -2.50 -21.85 -6.03
C LEU A 193 -2.75 -20.65 -5.11
N ARG A 194 -2.13 -19.53 -5.38
CA ARG A 194 -2.28 -18.31 -4.58
C ARG A 194 -3.72 -17.81 -4.55
N ALA A 195 -4.45 -17.94 -5.65
CA ALA A 195 -5.86 -17.57 -5.70
C ALA A 195 -6.70 -18.45 -4.79
N TYR A 196 -6.45 -19.76 -4.77
CA TYR A 196 -7.16 -20.68 -3.89
C TYR A 196 -6.88 -20.42 -2.41
N GLU A 197 -5.63 -20.16 -2.04
CA GLU A 197 -5.26 -19.84 -0.64
C GLU A 197 -5.99 -18.56 -0.18
N LEU A 198 -5.99 -17.55 -1.02
CA LEU A 198 -6.70 -16.30 -0.76
C LEU A 198 -8.21 -16.54 -0.66
N PHE A 199 -8.76 -17.31 -1.57
CA PHE A 199 -10.17 -17.64 -1.62
C PHE A 199 -10.64 -18.40 -0.38
N LYS A 200 -9.86 -19.40 0.05
CA LYS A 200 -10.10 -20.16 1.27
C LYS A 200 -10.21 -19.26 2.50
N SER A 201 -9.33 -18.27 2.59
CA SER A 201 -9.33 -17.31 3.70
C SER A 201 -10.53 -16.34 3.62
N LEU A 202 -10.91 -15.92 2.41
CA LEU A 202 -12.02 -14.97 2.21
C LEU A 202 -13.39 -15.59 2.48
N THR A 203 -13.57 -16.89 2.20
CA THR A 203 -14.87 -17.57 2.26
C THR A 203 -15.56 -17.41 3.62
N GLN A 204 -14.80 -17.48 4.70
CA GLN A 204 -15.34 -17.33 6.06
C GLN A 204 -15.93 -15.94 6.35
N TYR A 205 -15.47 -14.91 5.62
CA TYR A 205 -15.96 -13.55 5.78
C TYR A 205 -17.06 -13.24 4.77
N ILE A 206 -16.91 -13.66 3.52
CA ILE A 206 -17.87 -13.38 2.44
C ILE A 206 -19.27 -13.88 2.82
N SER A 207 -19.36 -15.09 3.40
CA SER A 207 -20.64 -15.64 3.85
C SER A 207 -21.33 -14.81 4.94
N GLN A 208 -20.58 -14.05 5.76
CA GLN A 208 -21.12 -13.23 6.83
C GLN A 208 -21.66 -11.87 6.34
N PHE A 209 -21.28 -11.45 5.14
CA PHE A 209 -21.83 -10.24 4.54
C PHE A 209 -23.24 -10.48 3.92
N GLY A 210 -23.60 -11.74 3.65
CA GLY A 210 -24.88 -12.10 3.07
C GLY A 210 -25.17 -11.38 1.75
N ASN A 211 -26.38 -10.83 1.63
CA ASN A 211 -26.83 -10.14 0.42
C ASN A 211 -26.22 -8.74 0.23
N GLN A 212 -25.35 -8.28 1.13
CA GLN A 212 -24.65 -7.00 0.99
C GLN A 212 -23.49 -7.05 -0.01
N ILE A 213 -23.11 -8.25 -0.46
CA ILE A 213 -22.05 -8.46 -1.47
C ILE A 213 -22.62 -9.22 -2.66
N ASN A 214 -22.41 -8.67 -3.84
CA ASN A 214 -22.57 -9.36 -5.10
C ASN A 214 -21.18 -9.87 -5.54
N PHE A 215 -20.83 -11.09 -5.11
CA PHE A 215 -19.55 -11.71 -5.47
C PHE A 215 -19.62 -12.33 -6.86
N GLU A 216 -18.59 -12.08 -7.69
CA GLU A 216 -18.46 -12.68 -9.01
C GLU A 216 -17.02 -13.13 -9.29
N PRO A 217 -16.77 -14.44 -9.52
CA PRO A 217 -15.49 -14.93 -10.03
C PRO A 217 -15.39 -14.68 -11.52
N ILE A 218 -14.25 -14.11 -11.96
CA ILE A 218 -13.90 -13.87 -13.36
C ILE A 218 -12.65 -14.68 -13.66
N TYR A 219 -12.73 -15.58 -14.64
CA TYR A 219 -11.63 -16.47 -15.00
C TYR A 219 -10.76 -15.88 -16.09
N VAL A 220 -9.43 -15.97 -15.89
CA VAL A 220 -8.47 -15.34 -16.78
C VAL A 220 -8.38 -16.08 -18.11
N VAL A 221 -8.73 -15.40 -19.17
CA VAL A 221 -8.63 -15.89 -20.55
C VAL A 221 -8.06 -14.81 -21.47
N HIS A 222 -7.32 -15.21 -22.45
CA HIS A 222 -6.73 -14.32 -23.45
C HIS A 222 -7.31 -14.63 -24.85
N ARG A 223 -7.43 -13.62 -25.70
CA ARG A 223 -7.63 -13.83 -27.13
C ARG A 223 -6.28 -13.70 -27.84
N SER A 224 -5.95 -14.68 -28.68
CA SER A 224 -4.74 -14.59 -29.49
C SER A 224 -5.01 -13.71 -30.72
N PRO A 225 -4.27 -12.59 -30.91
CA PRO A 225 -4.40 -11.78 -32.12
C PRO A 225 -3.82 -12.49 -33.38
N TYR A 226 -2.97 -13.49 -33.16
CA TYR A 226 -2.29 -14.24 -34.21
C TYR A 226 -2.95 -15.61 -34.36
N TYR A 227 -4.11 -15.59 -34.95
CA TYR A 227 -4.86 -16.77 -35.27
C TYR A 227 -4.27 -17.43 -36.53
N ASN A 228 -3.20 -18.22 -36.37
CA ASN A 228 -2.64 -19.00 -37.46
C ASN A 228 -2.88 -20.49 -37.21
N GLU A 229 -3.43 -21.23 -38.21
CA GLU A 229 -3.86 -22.62 -38.07
C GLU A 229 -2.73 -23.61 -37.81
N GLU A 230 -1.49 -23.24 -38.09
CA GLU A 230 -0.33 -24.12 -38.10
C GLU A 230 0.47 -24.19 -36.77
N ASN A 231 0.10 -23.44 -35.75
CA ASN A 231 0.88 -23.44 -34.48
C ASN A 231 0.44 -24.54 -33.52
N PRO A 232 1.28 -25.59 -33.25
CA PRO A 232 0.94 -26.70 -32.35
C PRO A 232 0.69 -26.28 -30.89
N LEU A 233 1.27 -25.18 -30.37
CA LEU A 233 1.01 -24.64 -29.03
C LEU A 233 -0.44 -24.20 -28.85
N ARG A 234 -1.15 -24.00 -29.93
CA ARG A 234 -2.53 -23.57 -29.98
C ARG A 234 -3.50 -24.67 -29.54
N THR A 235 -3.25 -25.91 -29.93
CA THR A 235 -4.08 -27.07 -29.55
C THR A 235 -3.94 -27.40 -28.06
N LEU A 236 -2.78 -27.07 -27.49
CA LEU A 236 -2.50 -27.33 -26.06
C LEU A 236 -3.05 -26.23 -25.12
N ASN A 237 -3.10 -24.99 -25.59
CA ASN A 237 -3.38 -23.83 -24.75
C ASN A 237 -4.69 -23.12 -25.05
N CYS A 238 -5.42 -23.51 -26.07
CA CYS A 238 -6.59 -22.78 -26.54
C CYS A 238 -7.80 -23.67 -26.81
N VAL A 239 -8.99 -23.06 -26.75
CA VAL A 239 -10.25 -23.61 -27.23
C VAL A 239 -10.81 -22.73 -28.36
N SER A 240 -11.88 -23.17 -29.05
CA SER A 240 -12.51 -22.44 -30.19
C SER A 240 -11.50 -22.01 -31.23
N ARG A 241 -10.68 -22.95 -31.73
CA ARG A 241 -9.64 -22.74 -32.73
C ARG A 241 -8.68 -21.58 -32.42
N GLY A 242 -8.35 -21.36 -31.13
CA GLY A 242 -7.41 -20.32 -30.68
C GLY A 242 -8.05 -18.99 -30.34
N LYS A 243 -9.38 -18.86 -30.38
CA LYS A 243 -10.04 -17.63 -29.90
C LYS A 243 -9.80 -17.36 -28.43
N TYR A 244 -9.85 -18.42 -27.62
CA TYR A 244 -9.70 -18.31 -26.17
C TYR A 244 -8.54 -19.16 -25.71
N CYS A 245 -7.54 -18.53 -25.12
CA CYS A 245 -6.28 -19.17 -24.75
C CYS A 245 -5.93 -18.87 -23.29
N TYR A 246 -5.26 -19.84 -22.66
CA TYR A 246 -4.53 -19.62 -21.41
C TYR A 246 -3.09 -20.11 -21.59
N PHE A 247 -2.13 -19.25 -21.27
CA PHE A 247 -0.71 -19.57 -21.38
C PHE A 247 -0.12 -19.74 -19.98
N PRO A 248 0.05 -21.00 -19.51
CA PRO A 248 0.59 -21.26 -18.17
C PRO A 248 2.00 -20.66 -18.02
N LYS A 249 2.24 -19.96 -16.92
CA LYS A 249 3.58 -19.48 -16.58
C LYS A 249 4.51 -20.66 -16.25
N GLU A 250 5.81 -20.46 -16.33
CA GLU A 250 6.79 -21.48 -15.97
C GLU A 250 6.62 -22.00 -14.52
N THR A 251 6.20 -21.12 -13.62
CA THR A 251 5.92 -21.43 -12.22
C THR A 251 4.61 -22.17 -11.98
N THR A 252 3.71 -22.25 -12.99
CA THR A 252 2.43 -22.94 -12.86
C THR A 252 2.63 -24.45 -12.92
N ILE A 253 1.99 -25.19 -12.01
CA ILE A 253 2.10 -26.66 -11.93
C ILE A 253 1.43 -27.30 -13.15
N ILE A 254 0.27 -26.79 -13.56
CA ILE A 254 -0.49 -27.26 -14.71
C ILE A 254 0.05 -26.58 -15.97
N LYS A 255 0.45 -27.38 -16.97
CA LYS A 255 1.04 -26.90 -18.22
C LYS A 255 0.09 -26.92 -19.41
N ASP A 256 -1.07 -27.53 -19.28
CA ASP A 256 -2.10 -27.64 -20.28
C ASP A 256 -3.10 -26.49 -20.12
N GLY A 257 -2.99 -25.48 -20.99
CA GLY A 257 -3.86 -24.29 -20.95
C GLY A 257 -5.31 -24.61 -21.34
N GLN A 258 -5.54 -25.60 -22.21
CA GLN A 258 -6.88 -26.05 -22.57
C GLN A 258 -7.58 -26.70 -21.38
N ALA A 259 -6.87 -27.55 -20.64
CA ALA A 259 -7.40 -28.15 -19.41
C ALA A 259 -7.76 -27.09 -18.37
N ILE A 260 -6.94 -26.01 -18.26
CA ILE A 260 -7.21 -24.87 -17.37
C ILE A 260 -8.50 -24.15 -17.79
N ILE A 261 -8.67 -23.80 -19.06
CA ILE A 261 -9.87 -23.14 -19.56
C ILE A 261 -11.12 -24.02 -19.32
N MET A 262 -11.01 -25.31 -19.54
CA MET A 262 -12.14 -26.22 -19.30
C MET A 262 -12.52 -26.33 -17.81
N GLU A 263 -11.55 -26.23 -16.93
CA GLU A 263 -11.83 -26.15 -15.50
C GLU A 263 -12.40 -24.79 -15.08
N ASP A 264 -11.90 -23.69 -15.66
CA ASP A 264 -12.44 -22.36 -15.48
C ASP A 264 -13.93 -22.30 -15.86
N LEU A 265 -14.30 -22.92 -16.99
CA LEU A 265 -15.70 -23.06 -17.42
C LEU A 265 -16.53 -23.90 -16.44
N ARG A 266 -15.99 -25.03 -15.93
CA ARG A 266 -16.67 -25.85 -14.92
C ARG A 266 -16.96 -25.04 -13.66
N GLN A 267 -15.95 -24.37 -13.15
CA GLN A 267 -16.08 -23.53 -11.94
C GLN A 267 -17.08 -22.40 -12.13
N LYS A 268 -17.08 -21.74 -13.30
CA LYS A 268 -18.10 -20.70 -13.61
C LYS A 268 -19.50 -21.29 -13.68
N CYS A 269 -19.69 -22.44 -14.30
CA CYS A 269 -20.97 -23.13 -14.35
C CYS A 269 -21.49 -23.55 -12.95
N ILE A 270 -20.60 -23.97 -12.07
CA ILE A 270 -20.93 -24.27 -10.68
C ILE A 270 -21.33 -22.99 -9.93
N TYR A 271 -20.60 -21.90 -10.15
CA TYR A 271 -20.92 -20.59 -9.58
C TYR A 271 -22.32 -20.11 -10.01
N GLU A 272 -22.58 -20.12 -11.31
CA GLU A 272 -23.88 -19.68 -11.86
C GLU A 272 -25.05 -20.51 -11.31
N ALA A 273 -24.87 -21.84 -11.24
CA ALA A 273 -25.86 -22.73 -10.65
C ALA A 273 -26.05 -22.48 -9.16
N SER A 274 -24.98 -22.24 -8.42
CA SER A 274 -25.01 -21.95 -6.98
C SER A 274 -25.69 -20.61 -6.71
N LYS A 275 -25.40 -19.60 -7.53
CA LYS A 275 -26.01 -18.27 -7.48
C LYS A 275 -27.51 -18.33 -7.77
N LYS A 276 -27.91 -19.08 -8.80
CA LYS A 276 -29.32 -19.27 -9.16
C LYS A 276 -30.14 -19.93 -8.04
N ASN A 277 -29.53 -20.81 -7.27
CA ASN A 277 -30.14 -21.51 -6.15
C ASN A 277 -29.98 -20.77 -4.81
N ASP A 278 -29.48 -19.53 -4.83
CA ASP A 278 -29.18 -18.71 -3.64
C ASP A 278 -28.29 -19.42 -2.61
N ASN A 279 -27.37 -20.27 -3.08
CA ASN A 279 -26.49 -21.06 -2.24
C ASN A 279 -25.04 -21.06 -2.77
N LEU A 280 -24.39 -19.91 -2.67
CA LEU A 280 -22.96 -19.77 -3.07
C LEU A 280 -22.01 -20.67 -2.24
N MET A 281 -22.44 -21.19 -1.11
CA MET A 281 -21.62 -22.12 -0.32
C MET A 281 -21.26 -23.40 -1.10
N ASN A 282 -22.11 -23.85 -2.03
CA ASN A 282 -21.77 -24.97 -2.91
C ASN A 282 -20.56 -24.67 -3.79
N TYR A 283 -20.51 -23.46 -4.38
CA TYR A 283 -19.35 -23.04 -5.16
C TYR A 283 -18.09 -22.95 -4.30
N TYR A 284 -18.16 -22.31 -3.12
CA TYR A 284 -17.02 -22.20 -2.21
C TYR A 284 -16.52 -23.56 -1.71
N THR A 285 -17.43 -24.48 -1.44
CA THR A 285 -17.10 -25.83 -1.02
C THR A 285 -16.42 -26.61 -2.15
N TYR A 286 -16.92 -26.46 -3.39
CA TYR A 286 -16.27 -27.05 -4.56
C TYR A 286 -14.84 -26.54 -4.73
N MET A 287 -14.63 -25.25 -4.68
CA MET A 287 -13.32 -24.62 -4.79
C MET A 287 -12.33 -25.19 -3.76
N LYS A 288 -12.77 -25.32 -2.49
CA LYS A 288 -11.95 -25.87 -1.42
C LYS A 288 -11.56 -27.33 -1.67
N TYR A 289 -12.52 -28.16 -2.07
CA TYR A 289 -12.24 -29.58 -2.31
C TYR A 289 -11.47 -29.82 -3.59
N PHE A 290 -11.77 -29.11 -4.67
CA PHE A 290 -11.01 -29.20 -5.91
C PHE A 290 -9.54 -28.85 -5.69
N HIS A 291 -9.26 -27.75 -4.98
CA HIS A 291 -7.89 -27.39 -4.63
C HIS A 291 -7.17 -28.50 -3.88
N SER A 292 -7.77 -29.04 -2.81
CA SER A 292 -7.13 -30.04 -1.96
C SER A 292 -6.97 -31.42 -2.61
N GLN A 293 -7.90 -31.79 -3.49
CA GLN A 293 -7.93 -33.14 -4.08
C GLN A 293 -7.35 -33.21 -5.49
N CYS A 294 -7.55 -32.15 -6.31
CA CYS A 294 -7.21 -32.19 -7.72
C CYS A 294 -5.96 -31.37 -8.05
N LEU A 295 -5.69 -30.28 -7.30
CA LEU A 295 -4.58 -29.38 -7.60
C LEU A 295 -3.33 -29.67 -6.75
N VAL A 296 -3.48 -29.99 -5.47
CA VAL A 296 -2.35 -30.10 -4.52
C VAL A 296 -2.05 -31.53 -4.07
N LYS A 297 -2.94 -32.50 -4.33
CA LYS A 297 -2.80 -33.87 -3.82
C LYS A 297 -1.49 -34.52 -4.29
N ASP A 298 -0.70 -34.99 -3.31
CA ASP A 298 0.48 -35.88 -3.47
C ASP A 298 1.54 -35.39 -4.47
N ARG A 299 1.66 -34.07 -4.69
CA ARG A 299 2.57 -33.44 -5.67
C ARG A 299 2.35 -33.85 -7.14
N THR A 300 1.37 -34.69 -7.41
CA THR A 300 0.92 -35.07 -8.75
C THR A 300 -0.50 -34.57 -8.94
N PRO A 301 -0.69 -33.37 -9.49
CA PRO A 301 -2.02 -32.80 -9.67
C PRO A 301 -2.85 -33.69 -10.59
N GLN A 302 -4.05 -34.05 -10.16
CA GLN A 302 -5.07 -34.70 -11.00
C GLN A 302 -6.02 -33.66 -11.58
N PHE A 303 -5.45 -32.66 -12.23
CA PHE A 303 -6.19 -31.54 -12.79
C PHE A 303 -6.92 -31.94 -14.05
N ASN A 304 -8.07 -32.61 -13.89
CA ASN A 304 -8.86 -33.13 -14.98
C ASN A 304 -10.35 -33.24 -14.61
N GLU A 305 -11.16 -33.48 -15.62
CA GLU A 305 -12.61 -33.62 -15.48
C GLU A 305 -13.04 -34.75 -14.54
N ASN A 306 -12.31 -35.87 -14.53
CA ASN A 306 -12.65 -37.00 -13.66
C ASN A 306 -12.49 -36.64 -12.18
N CYS A 307 -11.46 -35.88 -11.85
CA CYS A 307 -11.28 -35.36 -10.48
C CYS A 307 -12.39 -34.38 -10.10
N ALA A 308 -12.72 -33.46 -10.99
CA ALA A 308 -13.82 -32.51 -10.81
C ALA A 308 -15.17 -33.22 -10.54
N LYS A 309 -15.47 -34.25 -11.35
CA LYS A 309 -16.70 -35.07 -11.16
C LYS A 309 -16.70 -35.82 -9.82
N LYS A 310 -15.55 -36.34 -9.38
CA LYS A 310 -15.42 -36.99 -8.04
C LYS A 310 -15.69 -35.99 -6.92
N VAL A 311 -15.18 -34.78 -7.03
CA VAL A 311 -15.42 -33.72 -6.04
C VAL A 311 -16.90 -33.40 -5.96
N LEU A 312 -17.58 -33.18 -7.10
CA LEU A 312 -19.01 -32.89 -7.13
C LEU A 312 -19.84 -34.03 -6.54
N HIS A 313 -19.51 -35.26 -6.88
CA HIS A 313 -20.19 -36.42 -6.32
C HIS A 313 -20.02 -36.50 -4.79
N SER A 314 -18.81 -36.22 -4.27
CA SER A 314 -18.55 -36.21 -2.82
C SER A 314 -19.33 -35.15 -2.07
N MET A 315 -19.71 -34.03 -2.75
CA MET A 315 -20.54 -32.96 -2.20
C MET A 315 -22.03 -33.25 -2.29
N ALA A 316 -22.44 -34.35 -2.87
CA ALA A 316 -23.86 -34.65 -3.21
C ALA A 316 -24.53 -33.51 -4.00
N TYR A 317 -23.74 -32.77 -4.79
CA TYR A 317 -24.21 -31.62 -5.56
C TYR A 317 -24.50 -32.03 -7.00
N THR A 318 -25.78 -32.04 -7.35
CA THR A 318 -26.26 -32.46 -8.66
C THR A 318 -26.48 -31.24 -9.57
N VAL A 319 -25.48 -30.89 -10.35
CA VAL A 319 -25.53 -29.85 -11.37
C VAL A 319 -25.13 -30.45 -12.72
N ASN A 320 -25.92 -30.20 -13.76
CA ASN A 320 -25.58 -30.62 -15.10
C ASN A 320 -24.57 -29.63 -15.71
N ILE A 321 -23.30 -29.78 -15.33
CA ILE A 321 -22.20 -28.90 -15.77
C ILE A 321 -21.94 -29.07 -17.27
N ASP A 322 -21.99 -30.30 -17.77
CA ASP A 322 -21.74 -30.58 -19.19
C ASP A 322 -22.78 -29.84 -20.08
N SER A 323 -24.04 -29.76 -19.64
CA SER A 323 -25.06 -28.94 -20.32
C SER A 323 -24.76 -27.44 -20.26
N CYS A 324 -24.27 -26.94 -19.14
CA CYS A 324 -23.90 -25.53 -19.01
C CYS A 324 -22.75 -25.16 -19.96
N ILE A 325 -21.68 -25.96 -19.96
CA ILE A 325 -20.53 -25.77 -20.83
C ILE A 325 -20.94 -25.89 -22.31
N SER A 326 -21.73 -26.93 -22.66
CA SER A 326 -22.20 -27.11 -24.04
C SER A 326 -23.03 -25.92 -24.53
N LYS A 327 -23.92 -25.39 -23.67
CA LYS A 327 -24.71 -24.19 -23.97
C LYS A 327 -23.82 -22.96 -24.16
N SER A 328 -22.75 -22.82 -23.42
CA SER A 328 -21.82 -21.68 -23.56
C SER A 328 -21.12 -21.67 -24.93
N PHE A 329 -20.89 -22.85 -25.54
CA PHE A 329 -20.37 -23.01 -26.90
C PHE A 329 -21.46 -23.02 -27.97
N ASN A 330 -22.71 -22.93 -27.59
CA ASN A 330 -23.85 -23.08 -28.52
C ASN A 330 -23.83 -24.39 -29.31
N VAL A 331 -23.50 -25.51 -28.65
CA VAL A 331 -23.40 -26.86 -29.26
C VAL A 331 -24.19 -27.87 -28.46
N MET A 332 -24.68 -28.91 -29.17
CA MET A 332 -25.47 -29.99 -28.52
C MET A 332 -24.59 -31.04 -27.83
N ASN A 333 -23.35 -31.28 -28.33
CA ASN A 333 -22.42 -32.27 -27.79
C ASN A 333 -20.99 -31.72 -27.71
N LEU A 334 -20.37 -31.86 -26.51
CA LEU A 334 -19.06 -31.29 -26.23
C LEU A 334 -17.89 -32.07 -26.87
N LEU A 335 -18.04 -33.39 -27.07
CA LEU A 335 -16.96 -34.33 -27.32
C LEU A 335 -16.12 -34.06 -28.59
N ASN A 336 -16.65 -33.30 -29.57
CA ASN A 336 -15.91 -32.97 -30.79
C ASN A 336 -15.81 -31.47 -31.07
N ASN A 337 -16.22 -30.61 -30.15
CA ASN A 337 -16.49 -29.20 -30.44
C ASN A 337 -15.48 -28.19 -29.90
N LEU A 338 -14.48 -28.63 -29.09
CA LEU A 338 -13.42 -27.76 -28.57
C LEU A 338 -12.58 -27.09 -29.67
N TYR A 339 -12.56 -27.69 -30.86
CA TYR A 339 -11.81 -27.24 -32.02
C TYR A 339 -12.65 -26.47 -33.05
N ILE A 340 -13.95 -26.33 -32.81
CA ILE A 340 -14.85 -25.58 -33.69
C ILE A 340 -14.67 -24.08 -33.43
N ASP A 341 -14.75 -23.28 -34.48
CA ASP A 341 -14.63 -21.81 -34.42
C ASP A 341 -15.92 -21.15 -33.90
N ASN A 342 -16.38 -21.58 -32.73
CA ASN A 342 -17.56 -21.02 -32.08
C ASN A 342 -17.18 -19.99 -31.01
N GLU A 343 -18.01 -18.96 -30.90
CA GLU A 343 -17.95 -18.10 -29.74
C GLU A 343 -18.41 -18.87 -28.49
N ASN A 344 -17.71 -18.64 -27.38
CA ASN A 344 -18.13 -19.11 -26.08
C ASN A 344 -18.64 -17.91 -25.28
N THR A 345 -19.90 -17.95 -24.87
CA THR A 345 -20.54 -16.80 -24.20
C THR A 345 -19.95 -16.50 -22.83
N ILE A 346 -19.51 -17.51 -22.08
CA ILE A 346 -18.84 -17.34 -20.78
C ILE A 346 -17.45 -16.71 -21.00
N LEU A 347 -16.62 -17.33 -21.84
CA LEU A 347 -15.25 -16.86 -22.08
C LEU A 347 -15.20 -15.47 -22.71
N SER A 348 -16.19 -15.14 -23.57
CA SER A 348 -16.33 -13.79 -24.14
C SER A 348 -16.58 -12.76 -23.04
N HIS A 349 -17.50 -13.04 -22.13
CA HIS A 349 -17.78 -12.17 -20.98
C HIS A 349 -16.56 -12.01 -20.08
N GLU A 350 -15.86 -13.11 -19.74
CA GLU A 350 -14.65 -13.07 -18.92
C GLU A 350 -13.56 -12.20 -19.57
N TYR A 351 -13.35 -12.36 -20.87
CA TYR A 351 -12.38 -11.57 -21.61
C TYR A 351 -12.74 -10.07 -21.65
N GLU A 352 -14.00 -9.74 -21.88
CA GLU A 352 -14.50 -8.35 -21.88
C GLU A 352 -14.32 -7.68 -20.52
N GLU A 353 -14.57 -8.39 -19.42
CA GLU A 353 -14.35 -7.87 -18.07
C GLU A 353 -12.86 -7.61 -17.81
N ILE A 354 -11.93 -8.47 -18.30
CA ILE A 354 -10.50 -8.25 -18.20
C ILE A 354 -10.08 -6.99 -18.97
N LEU A 355 -10.58 -6.83 -20.19
CA LEU A 355 -10.29 -5.65 -21.02
C LEU A 355 -10.86 -4.36 -20.44
N LYS A 356 -12.06 -4.41 -19.88
CA LYS A 356 -12.72 -3.27 -19.25
C LYS A 356 -11.85 -2.63 -18.17
N TYR A 357 -11.15 -3.45 -17.37
CA TYR A 357 -10.28 -2.97 -16.30
C TYR A 357 -8.80 -2.94 -16.70
N LYS A 358 -8.45 -3.30 -17.94
CA LYS A 358 -7.06 -3.37 -18.44
C LYS A 358 -6.12 -4.15 -17.50
N LEU A 359 -6.59 -5.27 -16.99
CA LEU A 359 -5.84 -6.09 -16.04
C LEU A 359 -4.67 -6.81 -16.74
N THR A 360 -3.50 -6.73 -16.15
CA THR A 360 -2.27 -7.39 -16.63
C THR A 360 -1.67 -8.35 -15.61
N THR A 361 -2.10 -8.28 -14.36
CA THR A 361 -1.59 -9.11 -13.26
C THR A 361 -2.73 -9.84 -12.56
N PHE A 362 -2.49 -11.10 -12.19
CA PHE A 362 -3.47 -11.96 -11.54
C PHE A 362 -2.83 -12.73 -10.37
N PRO A 363 -3.59 -13.02 -9.29
CA PRO A 363 -4.99 -12.67 -9.08
C PRO A 363 -5.19 -11.16 -8.89
N SER A 364 -6.36 -10.64 -9.28
CA SER A 364 -6.77 -9.24 -9.07
C SER A 364 -8.16 -9.19 -8.45
N VAL A 365 -8.43 -8.16 -7.67
CA VAL A 365 -9.74 -7.93 -7.03
C VAL A 365 -10.24 -6.54 -7.40
N ILE A 366 -11.52 -6.47 -7.75
CA ILE A 366 -12.21 -5.23 -8.04
C ILE A 366 -13.41 -5.11 -7.08
N ILE A 367 -13.49 -3.98 -6.40
CA ILE A 367 -14.58 -3.66 -5.47
C ILE A 367 -15.24 -2.39 -5.98
N ASN A 368 -16.56 -2.45 -6.27
CA ASN A 368 -17.33 -1.32 -6.81
C ASN A 368 -16.61 -0.62 -7.98
N ASN A 369 -16.18 -1.39 -8.98
CA ASN A 369 -15.41 -0.95 -10.16
C ASN A 369 -14.02 -0.36 -9.87
N ARG A 370 -13.50 -0.44 -8.65
CA ARG A 370 -12.16 -0.02 -8.29
C ARG A 370 -11.20 -1.20 -8.19
N ILE A 371 -10.08 -1.14 -8.90
CA ILE A 371 -9.00 -2.13 -8.78
C ILE A 371 -8.36 -1.98 -7.39
N LEU A 372 -8.18 -3.08 -6.69
CA LEU A 372 -7.46 -3.13 -5.43
C LEU A 372 -5.96 -3.13 -5.67
N ASP A 373 -5.32 -1.98 -5.48
CA ASP A 373 -3.90 -1.78 -5.76
C ASP A 373 -2.95 -2.54 -4.81
N GLY A 374 -1.76 -2.87 -5.32
CA GLY A 374 -0.66 -3.46 -4.56
C GLY A 374 -0.84 -4.94 -4.24
N THR A 375 -0.15 -5.42 -3.21
CA THR A 375 -0.20 -6.84 -2.84
C THR A 375 -1.58 -7.23 -2.32
N ILE A 376 -2.23 -8.17 -3.02
CA ILE A 376 -3.53 -8.68 -2.63
C ILE A 376 -3.38 -9.59 -1.43
N LYS A 377 -3.90 -9.14 -0.29
CA LYS A 377 -4.00 -9.88 0.98
C LYS A 377 -5.45 -9.94 1.41
N GLU A 378 -5.83 -11.03 2.06
CA GLU A 378 -7.17 -11.22 2.61
C GLU A 378 -7.60 -10.02 3.48
N SER A 379 -6.76 -9.64 4.44
CA SER A 379 -7.07 -8.54 5.36
C SER A 379 -7.34 -7.21 4.64
N LYS A 380 -6.66 -6.96 3.52
CA LYS A 380 -6.87 -5.77 2.71
C LYS A 380 -8.21 -5.83 1.98
N ILE A 381 -8.55 -6.97 1.35
CA ILE A 381 -9.83 -7.15 0.66
C ILE A 381 -10.98 -6.97 1.64
N ILE A 382 -10.94 -7.68 2.78
CA ILE A 382 -11.99 -7.62 3.78
C ILE A 382 -12.14 -6.23 4.37
N LYS A 383 -11.04 -5.53 4.60
CA LYS A 383 -11.06 -4.16 5.09
C LYS A 383 -11.75 -3.22 4.10
N GLU A 384 -11.41 -3.29 2.81
CA GLU A 384 -12.05 -2.46 1.79
C GLU A 384 -13.56 -2.74 1.69
N ILE A 385 -13.96 -4.00 1.75
CA ILE A 385 -15.38 -4.38 1.80
C ILE A 385 -16.04 -3.82 3.07
N CYS A 386 -15.40 -3.98 4.24
CA CYS A 386 -15.90 -3.45 5.52
C CYS A 386 -16.06 -1.92 5.54
N LEU A 387 -15.26 -1.19 4.75
CA LEU A 387 -15.39 0.27 4.64
C LEU A 387 -16.65 0.66 3.85
N GLU A 388 -17.03 -0.16 2.88
CA GLU A 388 -18.13 0.14 1.94
C GLU A 388 -19.48 -0.46 2.34
N VAL A 389 -19.53 -1.58 3.10
CA VAL A 389 -20.82 -2.18 3.53
C VAL A 389 -21.58 -1.27 4.47
N ARG A 390 -22.90 -1.25 4.28
CA ARG A 390 -23.84 -0.43 5.08
C ARG A 390 -23.97 -1.00 6.49
N GLU A 391 -24.29 -2.27 6.61
CA GLU A 391 -24.41 -3.00 7.88
C GLU A 391 -23.13 -3.78 8.13
N LYS A 392 -22.29 -3.23 8.99
CA LYS A 392 -20.95 -3.80 9.27
C LYS A 392 -21.08 -4.99 10.18
N PRO A 393 -20.74 -6.21 9.74
CA PRO A 393 -20.57 -7.34 10.64
C PRO A 393 -19.59 -7.02 11.76
N GLU A 394 -19.71 -7.69 12.90
CA GLU A 394 -18.92 -7.41 14.11
C GLU A 394 -17.40 -7.47 13.84
N PHE A 395 -16.96 -8.43 13.04
CA PHE A 395 -15.54 -8.56 12.68
C PHE A 395 -14.99 -7.35 11.93
N CYS A 396 -15.80 -6.63 11.15
CA CYS A 396 -15.38 -5.39 10.48
C CYS A 396 -14.96 -4.33 11.51
N THR A 397 -15.73 -4.20 12.58
CA THR A 397 -15.41 -3.26 13.67
C THR A 397 -14.10 -3.61 14.36
N TYR A 398 -13.84 -4.93 14.53
CA TYR A 398 -12.60 -5.43 15.11
C TYR A 398 -11.39 -5.16 14.19
N LEU A 399 -11.50 -5.45 12.89
CA LEU A 399 -10.43 -5.24 11.90
C LEU A 399 -10.04 -3.76 11.79
N ILE A 400 -11.04 -2.87 11.73
CA ILE A 400 -10.81 -1.43 11.62
C ILE A 400 -10.18 -0.86 12.91
N LYS A 401 -10.62 -1.32 14.10
CA LYS A 401 -10.10 -0.84 15.40
C LYS A 401 -8.70 -1.37 15.71
N ASN A 402 -8.37 -2.59 15.34
CA ASN A 402 -7.07 -3.19 15.67
C ASN A 402 -5.89 -2.52 14.95
N GLU A 403 -6.05 -2.04 13.73
CA GLU A 403 -4.99 -1.29 13.05
C GLU A 403 -4.58 -0.04 13.83
N SER A 404 -5.54 0.70 14.37
CA SER A 404 -5.25 1.90 15.17
C SER A 404 -4.49 1.58 16.47
N LYS A 405 -4.78 0.43 17.09
CA LYS A 405 -4.07 -0.03 18.31
C LYS A 405 -2.66 -0.52 17.99
N THR A 406 -2.48 -1.23 16.90
CA THR A 406 -1.16 -1.77 16.49
C THR A 406 -0.20 -0.64 16.11
N ARG A 407 -0.69 0.38 15.39
CA ARG A 407 0.10 1.59 15.07
C ARG A 407 0.51 2.36 16.31
N LYS A 408 -0.40 2.54 17.28
CA LYS A 408 -0.07 3.20 18.57
C LYS A 408 0.98 2.41 19.35
N LYS A 409 0.87 1.08 19.40
CA LYS A 409 1.88 0.23 20.05
C LYS A 409 3.23 0.31 19.34
N ALA A 410 3.28 0.23 18.02
CA ALA A 410 4.52 0.35 17.25
C ALA A 410 5.20 1.71 17.48
N LEU A 411 4.43 2.80 17.51
CA LEU A 411 4.93 4.13 17.82
C LEU A 411 5.50 4.20 19.24
N ILE A 412 4.81 3.62 20.24
CA ILE A 412 5.28 3.57 21.63
C ILE A 412 6.60 2.79 21.72
N TYR A 413 6.71 1.62 21.08
CA TYR A 413 7.96 0.85 21.06
C TYR A 413 9.10 1.61 20.37
N PHE A 414 8.81 2.32 19.29
CA PHE A 414 9.80 3.18 18.61
C PHE A 414 10.28 4.31 19.52
N LEU A 415 9.38 4.98 20.23
CA LEU A 415 9.73 6.04 21.18
C LEU A 415 10.57 5.49 22.36
N ILE A 416 10.22 4.32 22.90
CA ILE A 416 11.00 3.66 23.94
C ILE A 416 12.42 3.33 23.44
N ALA A 417 12.55 2.76 22.24
CA ALA A 417 13.84 2.45 21.65
C ALA A 417 14.70 3.72 21.46
N LEU A 418 14.08 4.80 20.99
CA LEU A 418 14.75 6.10 20.85
C LEU A 418 15.24 6.65 22.19
N LEU A 419 14.42 6.57 23.24
CA LEU A 419 14.82 6.98 24.60
C LEU A 419 16.00 6.15 25.11
N VAL A 420 16.01 4.84 24.87
CA VAL A 420 17.14 3.99 25.25
C VAL A 420 18.44 4.40 24.51
N LEU A 421 18.36 4.67 23.22
CA LEU A 421 19.51 5.15 22.44
C LEU A 421 20.04 6.50 22.95
N ILE A 422 19.14 7.42 23.28
CA ILE A 422 19.53 8.72 23.86
C ILE A 422 20.25 8.52 25.20
N ASN A 423 19.74 7.65 26.09
CA ASN A 423 20.38 7.36 27.37
C ASN A 423 21.76 6.73 27.19
N ILE A 424 21.91 5.81 26.26
CA ILE A 424 23.21 5.20 25.91
C ILE A 424 24.19 6.29 25.42
N PHE A 425 23.73 7.18 24.56
CA PHE A 425 24.54 8.28 24.04
C PHE A 425 24.98 9.24 25.16
N ILE A 426 24.06 9.62 26.04
CA ILE A 426 24.37 10.43 27.24
C ILE A 426 25.39 9.72 28.14
N PHE A 427 25.23 8.39 28.34
CA PHE A 427 26.18 7.60 29.13
C PHE A 427 27.60 7.65 28.52
N PHE A 428 27.74 7.52 27.21
CA PHE A 428 29.03 7.62 26.56
C PHE A 428 29.66 9.01 26.67
N ILE A 429 28.85 10.07 26.54
CA ILE A 429 29.31 11.45 26.72
C ILE A 429 29.79 11.65 28.18
N CYS A 430 28.97 11.25 29.16
CA CYS A 430 29.32 11.36 30.59
C CYS A 430 30.58 10.56 30.92
N ARG A 431 30.68 9.32 30.40
CA ARG A 431 31.88 8.49 30.57
C ARG A 431 33.12 9.18 29.99
N LYS A 432 33.05 9.73 28.78
CA LYS A 432 34.14 10.48 28.16
C LYS A 432 34.54 11.69 29.01
N TYR A 433 33.59 12.45 29.47
CA TYR A 433 33.83 13.61 30.32
C TYR A 433 34.46 13.23 31.67
N ILE A 434 33.97 12.17 32.32
CA ILE A 434 34.51 11.66 33.58
C ILE A 434 35.95 11.19 33.38
N LEU A 435 36.22 10.43 32.33
CA LEU A 435 37.59 9.97 32.00
C LEU A 435 38.53 11.15 31.73
N GLN A 436 38.08 12.16 31.03
CA GLN A 436 38.85 13.37 30.80
C GLN A 436 39.17 14.10 32.12
N ARG A 437 38.22 14.23 32.99
CA ARG A 437 38.41 14.83 34.33
C ARG A 437 39.33 14.01 35.20
N ILE A 438 39.29 12.68 35.13
CA ILE A 438 40.20 11.81 35.86
C ILE A 438 41.64 11.97 35.32
N ASN A 439 41.83 11.99 34.01
CA ASN A 439 43.14 12.22 33.41
C ASN A 439 43.72 13.59 33.78
N GLU A 440 42.92 14.66 33.72
CA GLU A 440 43.35 16.00 34.17
C GLU A 440 43.79 16.03 35.65
N ARG A 441 43.12 15.29 36.54
CA ARG A 441 43.51 15.17 37.94
C ARG A 441 44.77 14.34 38.14
N ILE A 442 44.95 13.29 37.36
CA ILE A 442 46.18 12.45 37.39
C ILE A 442 47.38 13.28 36.91
N GLU A 443 47.23 14.05 35.83
CA GLU A 443 48.28 14.95 35.35
C GLU A 443 48.62 16.02 36.39
N GLN A 444 47.62 16.66 37.00
CA GLN A 444 47.84 17.65 38.07
C GLN A 444 48.47 17.03 39.30
N GLY A 445 48.03 15.85 39.72
CA GLY A 445 48.62 15.10 40.83
C GLY A 445 50.04 14.64 40.53
N GLY A 446 50.34 14.25 39.32
CA GLY A 446 51.68 13.90 38.85
C GLY A 446 52.64 15.10 38.85
N LEU A 447 52.17 16.25 38.39
CA LEU A 447 52.92 17.50 38.41
C LEU A 447 53.24 17.98 39.84
N ASP A 448 52.29 17.86 40.78
CA ASP A 448 52.47 18.20 42.17
C ASP A 448 53.46 17.25 42.86
N LEU A 449 53.43 15.96 42.57
CA LEU A 449 54.38 14.97 43.07
C LEU A 449 55.78 15.23 42.53
N ASP A 450 55.94 15.50 41.23
CA ASP A 450 57.22 15.81 40.62
C ASP A 450 57.84 17.12 41.19
N SER A 451 57.01 18.12 41.44
CA SER A 451 57.44 19.35 42.08
C SER A 451 57.89 19.13 43.54
N ARG A 452 57.21 18.28 44.28
CA ARG A 452 57.58 17.89 45.64
C ARG A 452 58.88 17.09 45.69
N ILE A 453 59.05 16.13 44.78
CA ILE A 453 60.28 15.36 44.66
C ILE A 453 61.45 16.27 44.31
N LYS A 454 61.30 17.20 43.35
CA LYS A 454 62.35 18.17 42.98
C LYS A 454 62.71 19.07 44.17
N ASN A 455 61.71 19.51 44.95
CA ASN A 455 61.98 20.29 46.16
C ASN A 455 62.75 19.49 47.23
N VAL A 456 62.36 18.24 47.48
CA VAL A 456 63.06 17.38 48.46
C VAL A 456 64.50 17.09 47.99
N ILE A 457 64.66 16.78 46.70
CA ILE A 457 66.00 16.57 46.13
C ILE A 457 66.85 17.85 46.16
N GLY A 458 66.23 19.02 45.87
CA GLY A 458 66.89 20.32 45.98
C GLY A 458 67.35 20.63 47.37
N ASN A 459 66.49 20.38 48.37
CA ASN A 459 66.89 20.54 49.78
C ASN A 459 67.90 19.57 50.24
N TYR A 460 67.91 18.32 49.76
CA TYR A 460 68.99 17.33 50.09
C TYR A 460 70.30 17.68 49.46
N LEU A 461 70.28 18.18 48.23
CA LEU A 461 71.48 18.64 47.57
C LEU A 461 72.10 19.91 48.22
N SER A 462 71.25 20.84 48.66
CA SER A 462 71.67 22.03 49.38
C SER A 462 72.28 21.68 50.75
N LEU A 463 71.67 20.73 51.48
CA LEU A 463 72.19 20.22 52.74
C LEU A 463 73.51 19.49 52.54
N ASN A 464 73.66 18.75 51.44
CA ASN A 464 74.91 18.05 51.11
C ASN A 464 76.02 19.00 50.64
N SER A 465 75.64 20.11 49.96
CA SER A 465 76.64 21.16 49.61
C SER A 465 77.12 21.89 50.85
N ILE A 466 76.24 22.18 51.81
CA ILE A 466 76.59 22.79 53.13
C ILE A 466 77.50 21.84 53.92
N ASN A 467 77.21 20.52 53.86
CA ASN A 467 78.05 19.52 54.53
C ASN A 467 79.38 19.34 53.85
N ASN A 468 79.47 19.43 52.52
CA ASN A 468 80.68 19.39 51.76
C ASN A 468 81.54 20.67 51.90
N ASP A 469 80.87 21.82 52.04
CA ASP A 469 81.60 23.06 52.34
C ASP A 469 82.16 23.04 53.80
N TYR A 470 81.45 22.35 54.67
CA TYR A 470 82.00 22.17 56.08
C TYR A 470 83.12 21.17 56.09
N VAL A 471 83.14 20.15 55.24
CA VAL A 471 84.25 19.20 55.09
C VAL A 471 85.40 19.80 54.29
N ARG A 472 85.11 20.68 53.28
CA ARG A 472 86.13 21.39 52.50
C ARG A 472 86.86 22.45 53.29
N MET A 473 86.26 23.04 54.25
CA MET A 473 86.98 23.91 55.16
C MET A 473 87.91 23.16 56.08
N LYS A 474 87.88 21.84 56.20
CA LYS A 474 88.67 20.98 57.03
C LYS A 474 89.84 20.27 56.28
N ASN A 475 89.77 20.10 54.95
CA ASN A 475 90.82 19.43 54.18
C ASN A 475 91.01 20.11 52.81
N ASN A 476 92.16 20.71 52.56
CA ASN A 476 92.72 21.37 51.41
C ASN A 476 92.27 21.02 49.97
N PRO A 477 92.48 21.92 48.99
CA PRO A 477 91.80 21.96 47.73
C PRO A 477 92.45 21.14 46.65
N THR A 478 91.74 20.37 45.89
CA THR A 478 91.97 20.13 44.44
C THR A 478 90.88 19.33 43.80
N SER A 479 90.54 19.73 42.52
CA SER A 479 89.94 18.95 41.44
C SER A 479 88.43 18.88 41.33
N SER A 480 87.94 19.70 40.40
CA SER A 480 86.60 19.80 39.85
C SER A 480 86.30 18.79 38.73
N LYS A 481 86.28 17.48 39.01
CA LYS A 481 85.84 16.51 37.95
C LYS A 481 84.91 15.36 38.37
N ASP A 482 84.58 15.22 39.62
CA ASP A 482 83.82 14.04 40.07
C ASP A 482 82.35 14.33 40.51
N LEU A 483 81.79 15.50 40.12
CA LEU A 483 80.39 15.87 40.54
C LEU A 483 79.25 15.31 39.68
N ASN A 484 79.60 14.78 38.45
CA ASN A 484 78.52 14.31 37.52
C ASN A 484 78.17 12.81 37.66
N ASN A 485 78.96 12.04 38.46
CA ASN A 485 78.68 10.60 38.61
C ASN A 485 77.95 10.21 39.87
N GLN A 486 77.62 11.17 40.80
CA GLN A 486 76.90 10.87 42.01
C GLN A 486 75.42 11.25 41.98
N THR A 487 75.00 12.12 41.04
CA THR A 487 73.58 12.46 40.88
C THR A 487 72.71 11.35 40.23
N GLY A 488 73.37 10.49 39.39
CA GLY A 488 72.70 9.31 38.77
C GLY A 488 72.35 8.20 39.76
N LYS A 489 73.13 8.03 40.83
CA LYS A 489 72.91 6.99 41.86
C LYS A 489 71.85 7.34 42.87
N VAL A 490 71.51 8.61 43.09
CA VAL A 490 70.51 9.05 44.06
C VAL A 490 69.10 8.95 43.43
N VAL A 491 69.00 9.07 42.12
CA VAL A 491 67.70 8.95 41.41
C VAL A 491 67.27 7.48 41.34
N ASP A 492 68.20 6.54 41.17
CA ASP A 492 67.92 5.10 41.11
C ASP A 492 67.49 4.53 42.46
N ILE A 493 67.89 5.10 43.56
CA ILE A 493 67.49 4.68 44.92
C ILE A 493 66.03 5.22 45.27
N ALA A 494 65.65 6.35 44.71
CA ALA A 494 64.32 6.91 44.94
C ALA A 494 63.20 6.19 44.16
N VAL A 495 63.54 5.47 43.06
CA VAL A 495 62.64 4.68 42.27
C VAL A 495 62.40 3.26 42.83
N GLU A 496 63.34 2.73 43.64
CA GLU A 496 63.17 1.43 44.33
C GLU A 496 62.45 1.48 45.68
N MET A 497 62.05 2.66 46.17
CA MET A 497 61.34 2.82 47.45
C MET A 497 59.89 3.32 47.28
N THR A 498 59.31 3.36 46.08
CA THR A 498 57.91 3.55 45.85
C THR A 498 57.35 2.36 45.06
#